data_224fcb5bc6016577e38d7ac9f8425714
#
_entry.id   224fcb5bc6016577e38d7ac9f8425714
#
_cell.length_a   1.000
_cell.length_b   1.000
_cell.length_c   1.000
_cell.angle_alpha   90.00
_cell.angle_beta   90.00
_cell.angle_gamma   90.00
#
_symmetry.space_group_name_H-M   'P 1'
#
loop_
_entity.id
_entity.type
_entity.pdbx_description
1 polymer ?
#
loop_
_entity_poly.entity_id
_entity_poly.type
_entity_poly.pdbx_seq_one_letter_code
_entity_poly.pdbx_strand_id
1 'polypeptide(L)'
;MAVGIGPFVVGPAVERKVGNSAFTQMAINATEFQTAEWAKEKGLYADVFETIEEMDASINSLATKLANSNPEAMKHLKRVSWEGTENWDELLIERAKISGELVLSEFTINAINKFKAK
;
A
#
# COMPACT_ATOMS: atom_id res chain seq x y z
N MET A 1 -11.97 7.55 0.24
CA MET A 1 -12.87 8.75 0.18
C MET A 1 -14.33 8.43 0.52
N ALA A 2 -14.83 7.22 0.31
CA ALA A 2 -16.28 6.89 0.51
C ALA A 2 -16.82 7.17 1.93
N VAL A 3 -16.01 7.01 2.96
CA VAL A 3 -16.36 7.27 4.36
C VAL A 3 -15.82 8.61 4.89
N GLY A 4 -15.36 9.51 4.01
CA GLY A 4 -14.85 10.83 4.39
C GLY A 4 -13.39 10.87 4.82
N ILE A 5 -12.70 9.74 4.85
CA ILE A 5 -11.26 9.65 5.18
C ILE A 5 -10.51 9.12 3.96
N GLY A 6 -9.37 9.73 3.63
CA GLY A 6 -8.49 9.28 2.57
C GLY A 6 -7.36 8.36 3.08
N PRO A 7 -6.66 7.66 2.19
CA PRO A 7 -5.56 6.77 2.53
C PRO A 7 -4.25 7.54 2.80
N PHE A 8 -4.28 8.53 3.69
CA PHE A 8 -3.18 9.48 3.89
C PHE A 8 -1.95 8.82 4.51
N VAL A 9 -2.12 7.97 5.51
CA VAL A 9 -1.00 7.33 6.21
C VAL A 9 -0.36 6.23 5.38
N VAL A 10 -1.16 5.40 4.72
CA VAL A 10 -0.67 4.33 3.84
C VAL A 10 -0.19 4.85 2.48
N GLY A 11 -0.64 6.05 2.12
CA GLY A 11 -0.39 6.67 0.82
C GLY A 11 1.04 6.63 0.35
N PRO A 12 2.02 7.15 1.11
CA PRO A 12 3.42 7.19 0.69
C PRO A 12 3.98 5.81 0.32
N ALA A 13 3.64 4.76 1.07
CA ALA A 13 4.12 3.41 0.79
C ALA A 13 3.48 2.80 -0.46
N VAL A 14 2.18 3.00 -0.65
CA VAL A 14 1.45 2.48 -1.81
C VAL A 14 1.83 3.26 -3.07
N GLU A 15 1.85 4.59 -3.00
CA GLU A 15 2.26 5.46 -4.11
C GLU A 15 3.66 5.12 -4.61
N ARG A 16 4.60 4.83 -3.69
CA ARG A 16 5.96 4.40 -4.05
C ARG A 16 5.96 3.09 -4.87
N LYS A 17 5.00 2.21 -4.63
CA LYS A 17 4.88 0.94 -5.36
C LYS A 17 4.20 1.09 -6.73
N VAL A 18 3.07 1.78 -6.77
CA VAL A 18 2.20 1.80 -7.95
C VAL A 18 2.28 3.11 -8.75
N GLY A 19 3.03 4.09 -8.25
CA GLY A 19 3.08 5.43 -8.80
C GLY A 19 1.86 6.28 -8.42
N ASN A 20 2.02 7.60 -8.55
CA ASN A 20 1.01 8.58 -8.16
C ASN A 20 -0.32 8.40 -8.90
N SER A 21 -0.28 8.12 -10.21
CA SER A 21 -1.50 7.98 -11.02
C SER A 21 -2.39 6.83 -10.55
N ALA A 22 -1.81 5.63 -10.38
CA ALA A 22 -2.57 4.46 -9.94
C ALA A 22 -3.04 4.58 -8.48
N PHE A 23 -2.19 5.15 -7.60
CA PHE A 23 -2.57 5.45 -6.23
C PHE A 23 -3.75 6.42 -6.16
N THR A 24 -3.69 7.52 -6.90
CA THR A 24 -4.76 8.54 -6.92
C THR A 24 -6.05 7.96 -7.49
N GLN A 25 -5.98 7.15 -8.54
CA GLN A 25 -7.14 6.44 -9.09
C GLN A 25 -7.84 5.58 -8.02
N MET A 26 -7.10 4.75 -7.29
CA MET A 26 -7.65 3.94 -6.20
C MET A 26 -8.25 4.80 -5.09
N ALA A 27 -7.56 5.88 -4.70
CA ALA A 27 -8.00 6.75 -3.61
C ALA A 27 -9.29 7.51 -3.95
N ILE A 28 -9.43 7.99 -5.18
CA ILE A 28 -10.62 8.73 -5.64
C ILE A 28 -11.79 7.77 -5.84
N ASN A 29 -11.57 6.63 -6.52
CA ASN A 29 -12.60 5.65 -6.82
C ASN A 29 -12.62 4.51 -5.78
N ALA A 30 -12.68 4.88 -4.51
CA ALA A 30 -12.47 3.99 -3.37
C ALA A 30 -13.58 2.92 -3.17
N THR A 31 -14.64 2.95 -3.94
CA THR A 31 -15.73 1.96 -3.92
C THR A 31 -15.59 0.87 -4.98
N GLU A 32 -14.67 1.04 -5.91
CA GLU A 32 -14.37 0.05 -6.94
C GLU A 32 -13.13 -0.76 -6.56
N PHE A 33 -13.30 -2.08 -6.54
CA PHE A 33 -12.19 -3.01 -6.30
C PHE A 33 -11.42 -3.24 -7.60
N GLN A 34 -10.10 -3.23 -7.50
CA GLN A 34 -9.22 -3.63 -8.59
C GLN A 34 -8.94 -5.13 -8.52
N THR A 35 -8.63 -5.74 -9.67
CA THR A 35 -8.29 -7.17 -9.74
C THR A 35 -6.86 -7.43 -9.27
N ALA A 36 -6.54 -8.69 -8.99
CA ALA A 36 -5.17 -9.11 -8.66
C ALA A 36 -4.22 -8.88 -9.85
N GLU A 37 -4.70 -9.10 -11.08
CA GLU A 37 -3.94 -8.86 -12.32
C GLU A 37 -3.61 -7.37 -12.47
N TRP A 38 -4.59 -6.48 -12.22
CA TRP A 38 -4.35 -5.04 -12.21
C TRP A 38 -3.29 -4.67 -11.17
N ALA A 39 -3.37 -5.23 -9.97
CA ALA A 39 -2.41 -4.99 -8.90
C ALA A 39 -0.99 -5.45 -9.28
N LYS A 40 -0.86 -6.57 -10.00
CA LYS A 40 0.41 -7.05 -10.57
C LYS A 40 0.90 -6.10 -11.67
N GLU A 41 0.05 -5.72 -12.61
CA GLU A 41 0.40 -4.79 -13.69
C GLU A 41 0.94 -3.45 -13.16
N LYS A 42 0.33 -2.93 -12.09
CA LYS A 42 0.75 -1.67 -11.45
C LYS A 42 1.90 -1.83 -10.45
N GLY A 43 2.41 -3.02 -10.23
CA GLY A 43 3.55 -3.28 -9.34
C GLY A 43 3.21 -3.32 -7.85
N LEU A 44 1.91 -3.34 -7.49
CA LEU A 44 1.49 -3.55 -6.11
C LEU A 44 1.81 -4.98 -5.67
N TYR A 45 1.49 -5.97 -6.51
CA TYR A 45 1.88 -7.36 -6.33
C TYR A 45 3.08 -7.70 -7.22
N ALA A 46 3.98 -8.52 -6.70
CA ALA A 46 5.11 -9.04 -7.48
C ALA A 46 4.65 -10.09 -8.49
N ASP A 47 3.69 -10.94 -8.09
CA ASP A 47 3.10 -11.96 -8.93
C ASP A 47 1.69 -12.34 -8.47
N VAL A 48 0.96 -13.10 -9.29
CA VAL A 48 -0.37 -13.66 -9.03
C VAL A 48 -0.33 -15.13 -9.44
N PHE A 49 -0.93 -16.00 -8.65
CA PHE A 49 -0.92 -17.44 -8.83
C PHE A 49 -2.33 -17.98 -8.76
N GLU A 50 -2.58 -19.09 -9.47
CA GLU A 50 -3.87 -19.77 -9.47
C GLU A 50 -4.08 -20.61 -8.20
N THR A 51 -2.98 -21.13 -7.60
CA THR A 51 -3.02 -21.95 -6.41
C THR A 51 -2.06 -21.47 -5.33
N ILE A 52 -2.35 -21.85 -4.09
CA ILE A 52 -1.47 -21.57 -2.93
C ILE A 52 -0.15 -22.32 -3.09
N GLU A 53 -0.18 -23.54 -3.60
CA GLU A 53 1.00 -24.38 -3.83
C GLU A 53 1.99 -23.75 -4.81
N GLU A 54 1.49 -23.15 -5.88
CA GLU A 54 2.31 -22.42 -6.86
C GLU A 54 2.93 -21.16 -6.22
N MET A 55 2.15 -20.42 -5.43
CA MET A 55 2.64 -19.26 -4.71
C MET A 55 3.75 -19.64 -3.73
N ASP A 56 3.54 -20.67 -2.92
CA ASP A 56 4.51 -21.15 -1.94
C ASP A 56 5.80 -21.65 -2.61
N ALA A 57 5.68 -22.37 -3.72
CA ALA A 57 6.83 -22.80 -4.51
C ALA A 57 7.65 -21.61 -5.04
N SER A 58 6.99 -20.58 -5.53
CA SER A 58 7.62 -19.34 -6.00
C SER A 58 8.32 -18.60 -4.86
N ILE A 59 7.65 -18.45 -3.71
CA ILE A 59 8.22 -17.81 -2.50
C ILE A 59 9.47 -18.56 -2.03
N ASN A 60 9.38 -19.90 -1.92
CA ASN A 60 10.51 -20.73 -1.49
C ASN A 60 11.71 -20.64 -2.45
N SER A 61 11.43 -20.62 -3.77
CA SER A 61 12.46 -20.44 -4.80
C SER A 61 13.15 -19.08 -4.63
N LEU A 62 12.40 -18.00 -4.48
CA LEU A 62 12.95 -16.66 -4.28
C LEU A 62 13.73 -16.57 -2.96
N ALA A 63 13.20 -17.07 -1.87
CA ALA A 63 13.87 -17.07 -0.56
C ALA A 63 15.20 -17.80 -0.62
N THR A 64 15.25 -18.97 -1.29
CA THR A 64 16.49 -19.74 -1.48
C THR A 64 17.52 -18.98 -2.31
N LYS A 65 17.11 -18.31 -3.39
CA LYS A 65 18.01 -17.47 -4.19
C LYS A 65 18.57 -16.32 -3.36
N LEU A 66 17.75 -15.65 -2.57
CA LEU A 66 18.18 -14.54 -1.72
C LEU A 66 19.13 -15.00 -0.61
N ALA A 67 18.85 -16.15 0.02
CA ALA A 67 19.71 -16.72 1.06
C ALA A 67 21.13 -17.08 0.53
N ASN A 68 21.24 -17.38 -0.76
CA ASN A 68 22.53 -17.67 -1.42
C ASN A 68 23.14 -16.46 -2.14
N SER A 69 22.52 -15.27 -2.02
CA SER A 69 23.04 -14.04 -2.64
C SER A 69 24.05 -13.35 -1.73
N ASN A 70 24.85 -12.43 -2.31
CA ASN A 70 25.80 -11.64 -1.53
C ASN A 70 25.05 -10.71 -0.53
N PRO A 71 25.22 -10.90 0.79
CA PRO A 71 24.46 -10.14 1.80
C PRO A 71 24.79 -8.64 1.80
N GLU A 72 26.02 -8.25 1.51
CA GLU A 72 26.41 -6.84 1.45
C GLU A 72 25.78 -6.15 0.23
N ALA A 73 25.74 -6.82 -0.91
CA ALA A 73 25.05 -6.29 -2.10
C ALA A 73 23.56 -6.10 -1.82
N MET A 74 22.90 -7.06 -1.16
CA MET A 74 21.49 -6.96 -0.78
C MET A 74 21.23 -5.82 0.21
N LYS A 75 22.12 -5.63 1.18
CA LYS A 75 22.05 -4.51 2.13
C LYS A 75 22.16 -3.15 1.43
N HIS A 76 23.09 -3.02 0.50
CA HIS A 76 23.23 -1.81 -0.30
C HIS A 76 22.01 -1.57 -1.20
N LEU A 77 21.53 -2.62 -1.89
CA LEU A 77 20.32 -2.51 -2.71
C LEU A 77 19.12 -2.04 -1.90
N LYS A 78 18.91 -2.62 -0.72
CA LYS A 78 17.83 -2.20 0.18
C LYS A 78 17.96 -0.73 0.56
N ARG A 79 19.16 -0.27 0.95
CA ARG A 79 19.41 1.13 1.28
C ARG A 79 19.06 2.06 0.12
N VAL A 80 19.61 1.80 -1.07
CA VAL A 80 19.35 2.61 -2.27
C VAL A 80 17.87 2.58 -2.64
N SER A 81 17.21 1.43 -2.51
CA SER A 81 15.78 1.32 -2.79
C SER A 81 14.90 2.12 -1.83
N TRP A 82 15.41 2.51 -0.66
CA TRP A 82 14.68 3.32 0.32
C TRP A 82 15.11 4.79 0.34
N GLU A 83 15.99 5.23 -0.53
CA GLU A 83 16.33 6.64 -0.71
C GLU A 83 15.06 7.45 -1.04
N GLY A 84 14.99 8.67 -0.50
CA GLY A 84 13.82 9.55 -0.64
C GLY A 84 12.70 9.27 0.35
N THR A 85 12.96 8.47 1.41
CA THR A 85 12.00 8.21 2.48
C THR A 85 12.47 8.71 3.85
N GLU A 86 13.53 9.49 3.88
CA GLU A 86 14.21 9.94 5.11
C GLU A 86 13.30 10.80 6.01
N ASN A 87 12.31 11.47 5.39
CA ASN A 87 11.35 12.32 6.09
C ASN A 87 10.03 11.60 6.47
N TRP A 88 9.95 10.29 6.29
CA TRP A 88 8.68 9.58 6.52
C TRP A 88 8.23 9.60 7.98
N ASP A 89 9.14 9.68 8.94
CA ASP A 89 8.79 9.80 10.36
C ASP A 89 7.93 11.04 10.61
N GLU A 90 8.30 12.19 10.03
CA GLU A 90 7.54 13.44 10.13
C GLU A 90 6.29 13.41 9.22
N LEU A 91 6.44 12.96 7.98
CA LEU A 91 5.37 12.90 6.99
C LEU A 91 4.21 12.02 7.48
N LEU A 92 4.48 10.84 8.05
CA LEU A 92 3.43 9.95 8.51
C LEU A 92 2.66 10.52 9.71
N ILE A 93 3.33 11.27 10.59
CA ILE A 93 2.67 11.98 11.70
C ILE A 93 1.76 13.08 11.14
N GLU A 94 2.22 13.86 10.16
CA GLU A 94 1.40 14.87 9.49
C GLU A 94 0.15 14.26 8.84
N ARG A 95 0.32 13.17 8.09
CA ARG A 95 -0.76 12.44 7.44
C ARG A 95 -1.74 11.81 8.42
N ALA A 96 -1.26 11.35 9.57
CA ALA A 96 -2.11 10.85 10.65
C ALA A 96 -2.98 11.95 11.26
N LYS A 97 -2.47 13.17 11.42
CA LYS A 97 -3.25 14.33 11.88
C LYS A 97 -4.40 14.63 10.93
N ILE A 98 -4.14 14.66 9.62
CA ILE A 98 -5.21 14.85 8.60
C ILE A 98 -6.30 13.78 8.76
N SER A 99 -5.92 12.51 8.94
CA SER A 99 -6.88 11.43 9.16
C SER A 99 -7.67 11.61 10.47
N GLY A 100 -6.99 12.05 11.54
CA GLY A 100 -7.59 12.32 12.84
C GLY A 100 -8.61 13.46 12.81
N GLU A 101 -8.33 14.53 12.07
CA GLU A 101 -9.26 15.64 11.89
C GLU A 101 -10.49 15.21 11.09
N LEU A 102 -10.29 14.47 10.00
CA LEU A 102 -11.38 14.01 9.12
C LEU A 102 -12.29 12.98 9.79
N VAL A 103 -11.76 12.13 10.67
CA VAL A 103 -12.60 11.13 11.39
C VAL A 103 -13.62 11.80 12.31
N LEU A 104 -13.34 13.00 12.80
CA LEU A 104 -14.21 13.78 13.66
C LEU A 104 -15.21 14.67 12.88
N SER A 105 -15.12 14.70 11.55
CA SER A 105 -16.03 15.48 10.72
C SER A 105 -17.46 14.93 10.76
N GLU A 106 -18.45 15.80 10.65
CA GLU A 106 -19.86 15.40 10.57
C GLU A 106 -20.12 14.42 9.42
N PHE A 107 -19.46 14.62 8.30
CA PHE A 107 -19.57 13.70 7.15
C PHE A 107 -19.17 12.28 7.52
N THR A 108 -18.01 12.11 8.15
CA THR A 108 -17.50 10.79 8.54
C THR A 108 -18.33 10.15 9.63
N ILE A 109 -18.74 10.93 10.65
CA ILE A 109 -19.62 10.45 11.73
C ILE A 109 -20.93 9.93 11.14
N ASN A 110 -21.55 10.69 10.25
CA ASN A 110 -22.80 10.31 9.59
C ASN A 110 -22.63 9.07 8.68
N ALA A 111 -21.52 8.96 7.96
CA ALA A 111 -21.21 7.80 7.14
C ALA A 111 -21.07 6.53 7.99
N ILE A 112 -20.32 6.59 9.10
CA ILE A 112 -20.15 5.48 10.04
C ILE A 112 -21.48 5.06 10.66
N ASN A 113 -22.31 6.01 11.07
CA ASN A 113 -23.61 5.72 11.68
C ASN A 113 -24.57 5.02 10.70
N LYS A 114 -24.52 5.37 9.42
CA LYS A 114 -25.27 4.65 8.36
C LYS A 114 -24.82 3.19 8.19
N PHE A 115 -23.54 2.88 8.41
CA PHE A 115 -23.04 1.49 8.37
C PHE A 115 -23.48 0.69 9.60
N LYS A 116 -23.56 1.30 10.77
CA LYS A 116 -23.99 0.64 12.01
C LYS A 116 -25.50 0.36 12.07
N ALA A 117 -26.30 1.09 11.27
CA ALA A 117 -27.75 0.94 11.23
C ALA A 117 -28.23 -0.13 10.23
N LYS A 118 -27.32 -0.80 9.51
CA LYS A 118 -27.59 -1.96 8.65
C LYS A 118 -27.23 -3.25 9.37
#